data_850f4c1794bd91b49b79a6310dd46552
#
_entry.id   850f4c1794bd91b49b79a6310dd46552
#
_cell.length_a   1.000
_cell.length_b   1.000
_cell.length_c   1.000
_cell.angle_alpha   90.00
_cell.angle_beta   90.00
_cell.angle_gamma   90.00
#
_symmetry.space_group_name_H-M   'P 1'
#
loop_
_entity.id
_entity.type
_entity.pdbx_description
1 polymer ?
#
loop_
_entity_poly.entity_id
_entity_poly.type
_entity_poly.pdbx_seq_one_letter_code
_entity_poly.pdbx_strand_id
1 'polypeptide(L)'
;MKSNSLDIRIVADTQEDIFADLRIHKEKNFLTIHDFLIENFHLDKSEMSSFFYSNHDWDKGEEITLMNMNIGDDQTIKFMESITINEVFEEKKLKFLYVNDFLNMNIFYVEILKESDLENDETLKLLHKLGEYEAKKSDETLNTEDENKLSEIEDILNEPEEDDFGGFEELDQDLY
;
A
#
# COMPACT_ATOMS: atom_id res chain seq x y z
N MET A 1 -14.40 -33.83 -6.57
CA MET A 1 -13.47 -33.34 -5.52
C MET A 1 -13.56 -31.82 -5.47
N LYS A 2 -13.57 -31.24 -4.29
CA LYS A 2 -13.44 -29.79 -4.20
C LYS A 2 -11.97 -29.43 -4.42
N SER A 3 -11.71 -28.45 -5.29
CA SER A 3 -10.36 -27.92 -5.51
C SER A 3 -9.77 -27.40 -4.20
N ASN A 4 -8.50 -27.69 -3.94
CA ASN A 4 -7.80 -27.31 -2.71
C ASN A 4 -7.01 -26.00 -2.83
N SER A 5 -6.94 -25.42 -4.02
CA SER A 5 -6.10 -24.27 -4.32
C SER A 5 -6.75 -23.28 -5.27
N LEU A 6 -6.14 -22.11 -5.40
CA LEU A 6 -6.53 -21.04 -6.29
C LEU A 6 -5.33 -20.58 -7.10
N ASP A 7 -5.56 -20.27 -8.37
CA ASP A 7 -4.59 -19.61 -9.23
C ASP A 7 -4.75 -18.10 -9.08
N ILE A 8 -3.64 -17.42 -8.83
CA ILE A 8 -3.58 -15.97 -8.61
C ILE A 8 -2.58 -15.37 -9.59
N ARG A 9 -2.95 -14.24 -10.19
CA ARG A 9 -2.06 -13.39 -10.99
C ARG A 9 -1.69 -12.14 -10.22
N ILE A 10 -0.41 -11.82 -10.22
CA ILE A 10 0.16 -10.60 -9.66
C ILE A 10 0.83 -9.84 -10.80
N VAL A 11 0.43 -8.58 -11.01
CA VAL A 11 0.98 -7.71 -12.06
C VAL A 11 1.55 -6.46 -11.41
N ALA A 12 2.80 -6.13 -11.71
CA ALA A 12 3.42 -4.91 -11.24
C ALA A 12 2.87 -3.68 -11.97
N ASP A 13 2.68 -2.58 -11.26
CA ASP A 13 2.28 -1.29 -11.84
C ASP A 13 3.49 -0.59 -12.48
N THR A 14 3.83 -1.03 -13.67
CA THR A 14 4.97 -0.55 -14.47
C THR A 14 4.59 -0.40 -15.94
N GLN A 15 5.43 0.28 -16.71
CA GLN A 15 5.25 0.39 -18.16
C GLN A 15 5.59 -0.93 -18.90
N GLU A 16 6.41 -1.76 -18.28
CA GLU A 16 6.78 -3.06 -18.80
C GLU A 16 5.85 -4.15 -18.28
N ASP A 17 5.69 -5.21 -19.05
CA ASP A 17 4.90 -6.36 -18.65
C ASP A 17 5.67 -7.22 -17.62
N ILE A 18 5.46 -6.94 -16.34
CA ILE A 18 6.05 -7.68 -15.24
C ILE A 18 4.94 -8.34 -14.42
N PHE A 19 4.89 -9.67 -14.40
CA PHE A 19 3.87 -10.39 -13.66
C PHE A 19 4.35 -11.77 -13.18
N ALA A 20 3.63 -12.33 -12.23
CA ALA A 20 3.76 -13.70 -11.79
C ALA A 20 2.38 -14.35 -11.63
N ASP A 21 2.28 -15.60 -12.08
CA ASP A 21 1.15 -16.50 -11.80
C ASP A 21 1.59 -17.52 -10.76
N LEU A 22 0.81 -17.64 -9.72
CA LEU A 22 1.05 -18.61 -8.65
C LEU A 22 -0.21 -19.42 -8.36
N ARG A 23 0.00 -20.62 -7.85
CA ARG A 23 -1.05 -21.48 -7.30
C ARG A 23 -0.82 -21.56 -5.80
N ILE A 24 -1.86 -21.32 -5.02
CA ILE A 24 -1.78 -21.27 -3.57
C ILE A 24 -2.91 -22.09 -2.95
N HIS A 25 -2.60 -22.82 -1.87
CA HIS A 25 -3.60 -23.57 -1.13
C HIS A 25 -4.63 -22.60 -0.49
N LYS A 26 -5.91 -22.94 -0.58
CA LYS A 26 -7.04 -22.10 -0.14
C LYS A 26 -6.98 -21.68 1.32
N GLU A 27 -6.42 -22.52 2.19
CA GLU A 27 -6.30 -22.26 3.63
C GLU A 27 -5.17 -21.29 3.99
N LYS A 28 -4.33 -20.90 3.01
CA LYS A 28 -3.31 -19.88 3.24
C LYS A 28 -3.93 -18.50 3.34
N ASN A 29 -3.21 -17.61 4.00
CA ASN A 29 -3.63 -16.24 4.26
C ASN A 29 -2.88 -15.23 3.38
N PHE A 30 -3.25 -13.96 3.49
CA PHE A 30 -2.61 -12.87 2.74
C PHE A 30 -1.14 -12.67 3.10
N LEU A 31 -0.70 -13.05 4.31
CA LEU A 31 0.71 -13.01 4.69
C LEU A 31 1.56 -13.92 3.79
N THR A 32 1.02 -15.06 3.36
CA THR A 32 1.70 -15.97 2.42
C THR A 32 1.89 -15.31 1.05
N ILE A 33 0.92 -14.53 0.56
CA ILE A 33 1.07 -13.77 -0.69
C ILE A 33 2.05 -12.62 -0.51
N HIS A 34 2.03 -11.94 0.63
CA HIS A 34 3.00 -10.90 0.97
C HIS A 34 4.43 -11.42 0.93
N ASP A 35 4.70 -12.54 1.61
CA ASP A 35 6.03 -13.15 1.63
C ASP A 35 6.49 -13.54 0.22
N PHE A 36 5.57 -14.06 -0.60
CA PHE A 36 5.85 -14.36 -2.01
C PHE A 36 6.23 -13.11 -2.80
N LEU A 37 5.51 -11.99 -2.61
CA LEU A 37 5.79 -10.71 -3.26
C LEU A 37 7.16 -10.16 -2.86
N ILE A 38 7.47 -10.15 -1.57
CA ILE A 38 8.76 -9.71 -1.05
C ILE A 38 9.90 -10.49 -1.71
N GLU A 39 9.79 -11.83 -1.74
CA GLU A 39 10.84 -12.70 -2.24
C GLU A 39 11.00 -12.63 -3.77
N ASN A 40 9.88 -12.69 -4.51
CA ASN A 40 9.91 -12.83 -5.98
C ASN A 40 10.05 -11.52 -6.74
N PHE A 41 9.70 -10.39 -6.12
CA PHE A 41 9.86 -9.06 -6.71
C PHE A 41 10.95 -8.22 -6.00
N HIS A 42 11.73 -8.84 -5.11
CA HIS A 42 12.86 -8.22 -4.41
C HIS A 42 12.49 -6.93 -3.68
N LEU A 43 11.32 -6.94 -3.02
CA LEU A 43 10.85 -5.80 -2.25
C LEU A 43 11.51 -5.74 -0.89
N ASP A 44 11.57 -4.55 -0.30
CA ASP A 44 12.11 -4.38 1.05
C ASP A 44 11.09 -4.85 2.09
N LYS A 45 11.47 -5.89 2.84
CA LYS A 45 10.65 -6.45 3.91
C LYS A 45 10.50 -5.52 5.12
N SER A 46 11.40 -4.57 5.30
CA SER A 46 11.35 -3.59 6.39
C SER A 46 10.32 -2.48 6.14
N GLU A 47 9.90 -2.31 4.89
CA GLU A 47 8.93 -1.31 4.52
C GLU A 47 7.49 -1.73 4.83
N MET A 48 6.64 -0.75 5.12
CA MET A 48 5.22 -0.99 5.38
C MET A 48 4.53 -1.51 4.12
N SER A 49 3.68 -2.49 4.32
CA SER A 49 2.92 -3.11 3.24
C SER A 49 1.47 -3.33 3.63
N SER A 50 0.58 -3.17 2.67
CA SER A 50 -0.84 -3.46 2.84
C SER A 50 -1.46 -4.00 1.56
N PHE A 51 -2.49 -4.83 1.71
CA PHE A 51 -3.45 -5.10 0.64
C PHE A 51 -4.67 -4.20 0.82
N PHE A 52 -5.33 -3.93 -0.29
CA PHE A 52 -6.62 -3.24 -0.31
C PHE A 52 -7.59 -4.06 -1.15
N TYR A 53 -8.79 -4.29 -0.64
CA TYR A 53 -9.85 -4.82 -1.48
C TYR A 53 -10.07 -3.89 -2.67
N SER A 54 -10.33 -4.45 -3.82
CA SER A 54 -10.57 -3.67 -5.03
C SER A 54 -11.82 -4.15 -5.77
N ASN A 55 -12.37 -3.28 -6.58
CA ASN A 55 -13.50 -3.57 -7.44
C ASN A 55 -13.05 -3.92 -8.88
N HIS A 56 -13.99 -3.98 -9.80
CA HIS A 56 -13.71 -4.27 -11.20
C HIS A 56 -12.82 -3.21 -11.86
N ASP A 57 -12.95 -1.96 -11.43
CA ASP A 57 -12.22 -0.80 -11.98
C ASP A 57 -10.88 -0.53 -11.26
N TRP A 58 -10.49 -1.40 -10.36
CA TRP A 58 -9.28 -1.30 -9.54
C TRP A 58 -9.27 -0.12 -8.57
N ASP A 59 -10.45 0.33 -8.15
CA ASP A 59 -10.53 1.34 -7.09
C ASP A 59 -10.08 0.76 -5.75
N LYS A 60 -9.37 1.60 -4.99
CA LYS A 60 -8.88 1.25 -3.67
C LYS A 60 -10.01 1.21 -2.64
N GLY A 61 -10.19 0.08 -2.00
CA GLY A 61 -11.18 -0.15 -0.95
C GLY A 61 -10.58 -0.30 0.44
N GLU A 62 -11.20 -1.16 1.25
CA GLU A 62 -10.81 -1.45 2.63
C GLU A 62 -9.41 -2.08 2.71
N GLU A 63 -8.67 -1.73 3.74
CA GLU A 63 -7.28 -2.15 3.95
C GLU A 63 -7.18 -3.47 4.72
N ILE A 64 -6.20 -4.29 4.31
CA ILE A 64 -5.70 -5.46 5.04
C ILE A 64 -4.24 -5.18 5.40
N THR A 65 -3.97 -4.90 6.67
CA THR A 65 -2.66 -4.48 7.14
C THR A 65 -1.71 -5.64 7.41
N LEU A 66 -0.41 -5.40 7.33
CA LEU A 66 0.62 -6.39 7.63
C LEU A 66 0.67 -6.73 9.13
N MET A 67 0.64 -5.71 9.99
CA MET A 67 0.81 -5.85 11.44
C MET A 67 -0.34 -5.25 12.22
N ASN A 68 -0.65 -5.88 13.34
CA ASN A 68 -1.49 -5.29 14.37
C ASN A 68 -0.67 -4.24 15.15
N MET A 69 -0.87 -2.98 14.84
CA MET A 69 -0.20 -1.87 15.54
C MET A 69 -0.80 -1.59 16.91
N ASN A 70 -1.76 -2.38 17.39
CA ASN A 70 -2.43 -2.27 18.68
C ASN A 70 -2.82 -0.83 19.09
N ILE A 71 -3.23 -0.03 18.15
CA ILE A 71 -3.71 1.32 18.39
C ILE A 71 -5.22 1.25 18.67
N GLY A 72 -5.57 0.82 19.89
CA GLY A 72 -6.95 0.72 20.36
C GLY A 72 -7.62 -0.63 20.07
N ASP A 73 -8.76 -0.86 20.74
CA ASP A 73 -9.62 -2.05 20.60
C ASP A 73 -10.47 -2.03 19.30
N ASP A 74 -9.96 -1.52 18.20
CA ASP A 74 -10.71 -1.50 16.94
C ASP A 74 -10.69 -2.91 16.31
N GLN A 75 -11.75 -3.67 16.57
CA GLN A 75 -11.95 -5.03 16.03
C GLN A 75 -12.28 -5.03 14.52
N THR A 76 -12.38 -3.87 13.87
CA THR A 76 -12.71 -3.76 12.45
C THR A 76 -11.47 -3.88 11.55
N ILE A 77 -10.26 -3.75 12.13
CA ILE A 77 -9.01 -3.82 11.37
C ILE A 77 -8.74 -5.26 10.93
N LYS A 78 -8.49 -5.43 9.64
CA LYS A 78 -8.16 -6.72 9.03
C LYS A 78 -6.65 -6.88 8.89
N PHE A 79 -6.15 -8.05 9.26
CA PHE A 79 -4.72 -8.38 9.21
C PHE A 79 -4.44 -9.46 8.17
N MET A 80 -3.30 -9.38 7.51
CA MET A 80 -2.88 -10.34 6.48
C MET A 80 -2.82 -11.78 7.01
N GLU A 81 -2.45 -11.96 8.25
CA GLU A 81 -2.36 -13.28 8.89
C GLU A 81 -3.75 -13.87 9.22
N SER A 82 -4.77 -13.04 9.41
CA SER A 82 -6.10 -13.45 9.88
C SER A 82 -7.07 -13.80 8.75
N ILE A 83 -6.81 -13.34 7.52
CA ILE A 83 -7.73 -13.51 6.38
C ILE A 83 -7.20 -14.58 5.45
N THR A 84 -7.95 -15.65 5.29
CA THR A 84 -7.62 -16.71 4.34
C THR A 84 -8.05 -16.35 2.92
N ILE A 85 -7.36 -16.94 1.97
CA ILE A 85 -7.67 -16.72 0.54
C ILE A 85 -9.01 -17.35 0.18
N ASN A 86 -9.40 -18.42 0.87
CA ASN A 86 -10.70 -19.05 0.68
C ASN A 86 -11.85 -18.13 1.10
N GLU A 87 -11.72 -17.42 2.22
CA GLU A 87 -12.76 -16.50 2.69
C GLU A 87 -13.09 -15.44 1.63
N VAL A 88 -12.08 -14.76 1.09
CA VAL A 88 -12.31 -13.72 0.07
C VAL A 88 -12.82 -14.29 -1.24
N PHE A 89 -12.40 -15.51 -1.60
CA PHE A 89 -12.90 -16.21 -2.77
C PHE A 89 -14.39 -16.57 -2.64
N GLU A 90 -14.81 -17.10 -1.50
CA GLU A 90 -16.22 -17.41 -1.21
C GLU A 90 -17.10 -16.14 -1.21
N GLU A 91 -16.56 -15.01 -0.74
CA GLU A 91 -17.19 -13.69 -0.75
C GLU A 91 -17.21 -13.03 -2.15
N LYS A 92 -16.64 -13.68 -3.18
CA LYS A 92 -16.48 -13.14 -4.54
C LYS A 92 -15.64 -11.85 -4.60
N LYS A 93 -14.77 -11.64 -3.64
CA LYS A 93 -13.79 -10.57 -3.63
C LYS A 93 -12.50 -11.11 -4.28
N LEU A 94 -12.33 -10.85 -5.56
CA LEU A 94 -11.30 -11.48 -6.38
C LEU A 94 -10.13 -10.57 -6.74
N LYS A 95 -10.25 -9.27 -6.49
CA LYS A 95 -9.24 -8.27 -6.85
C LYS A 95 -8.74 -7.50 -5.64
N PHE A 96 -7.43 -7.28 -5.62
CA PHE A 96 -6.74 -6.56 -4.55
C PHE A 96 -5.63 -5.71 -5.13
N LEU A 97 -5.39 -4.57 -4.49
CA LEU A 97 -4.16 -3.80 -4.68
C LEU A 97 -3.19 -4.17 -3.56
N TYR A 98 -1.93 -4.37 -3.88
CA TYR A 98 -0.86 -4.50 -2.90
C TYR A 98 0.08 -3.31 -3.02
N VAL A 99 0.42 -2.72 -1.90
CA VAL A 99 1.37 -1.60 -1.81
C VAL A 99 2.48 -1.98 -0.84
N ASN A 100 3.72 -1.87 -1.29
CA ASN A 100 4.91 -1.94 -0.44
C ASN A 100 5.63 -0.60 -0.52
N ASP A 101 6.11 -0.11 0.61
CA ASP A 101 6.72 1.20 0.71
C ASP A 101 5.78 2.34 0.26
N PHE A 102 5.02 2.87 1.20
CA PHE A 102 4.04 3.93 0.93
C PHE A 102 4.67 5.27 0.50
N LEU A 103 5.97 5.44 0.71
CA LEU A 103 6.70 6.61 0.24
C LEU A 103 7.00 6.50 -1.27
N ASN A 104 7.51 5.35 -1.69
CA ASN A 104 7.93 5.10 -3.07
C ASN A 104 6.83 4.44 -3.91
N MET A 105 5.77 3.93 -3.29
CA MET A 105 4.58 3.38 -3.95
C MET A 105 4.90 2.24 -4.92
N ASN A 106 5.46 1.14 -4.40
CA ASN A 106 5.56 -0.11 -5.15
C ASN A 106 4.18 -0.79 -5.16
N ILE A 107 3.47 -0.70 -6.28
CA ILE A 107 2.07 -1.13 -6.43
C ILE A 107 1.99 -2.39 -7.31
N PHE A 108 1.17 -3.34 -6.87
CA PHE A 108 0.87 -4.57 -7.60
C PHE A 108 -0.63 -4.82 -7.62
N TYR A 109 -1.13 -5.26 -8.76
CA TYR A 109 -2.50 -5.73 -8.96
C TYR A 109 -2.54 -7.23 -8.71
N VAL A 110 -3.40 -7.68 -7.80
CA VAL A 110 -3.54 -9.09 -7.41
C VAL A 110 -4.94 -9.56 -7.75
N GLU A 111 -5.06 -10.62 -8.55
CA GLU A 111 -6.34 -11.16 -8.98
C GLU A 111 -6.41 -12.67 -8.80
N ILE A 112 -7.46 -13.14 -8.15
CA ILE A 112 -7.79 -14.55 -8.06
C ILE A 112 -8.50 -14.95 -9.35
N LEU A 113 -7.91 -15.88 -10.11
CA LEU A 113 -8.38 -16.24 -11.44
C LEU A 113 -9.38 -17.41 -11.43
N LYS A 114 -9.02 -18.50 -10.76
CA LYS A 114 -9.81 -19.74 -10.78
C LYS A 114 -9.40 -20.71 -9.69
N GLU A 115 -10.26 -21.70 -9.49
CA GLU A 115 -9.95 -22.87 -8.67
C GLU A 115 -9.00 -23.82 -9.40
N SER A 116 -8.16 -24.48 -8.61
CA SER A 116 -7.13 -25.41 -9.08
C SER A 116 -6.80 -26.44 -8.00
N ASP A 117 -5.92 -27.38 -8.32
CA ASP A 117 -5.44 -28.38 -7.38
C ASP A 117 -3.92 -28.31 -7.27
N LEU A 118 -3.42 -28.31 -6.02
CA LEU A 118 -2.03 -28.55 -5.68
C LEU A 118 -1.83 -30.01 -5.32
N GLU A 119 -0.67 -30.53 -5.64
CA GLU A 119 -0.26 -31.85 -5.20
C GLU A 119 -0.09 -31.88 -3.67
N ASN A 120 -0.16 -33.08 -3.09
CA ASN A 120 -0.07 -33.26 -1.65
C ASN A 120 1.22 -32.62 -1.11
N ASP A 121 1.08 -31.87 -0.02
CA ASP A 121 2.12 -31.17 0.72
C ASP A 121 2.65 -29.84 0.13
N GLU A 122 2.27 -29.47 -1.08
CA GLU A 122 2.60 -28.15 -1.61
C GLU A 122 1.65 -27.08 -1.02
N THR A 123 2.20 -25.95 -0.57
CA THR A 123 1.41 -24.84 -0.06
C THR A 123 1.27 -23.70 -1.05
N LEU A 124 2.29 -23.55 -1.90
CA LEU A 124 2.36 -22.54 -2.95
C LEU A 124 3.30 -23.02 -4.06
N LYS A 125 2.95 -22.74 -5.31
CA LYS A 125 3.74 -23.05 -6.50
C LYS A 125 3.75 -21.86 -7.45
N LEU A 126 4.93 -21.42 -7.83
CA LEU A 126 5.09 -20.46 -8.94
C LEU A 126 4.81 -21.19 -10.27
N LEU A 127 3.83 -20.71 -11.02
CA LEU A 127 3.45 -21.28 -12.32
C LEU A 127 4.18 -20.61 -13.47
N HIS A 128 4.23 -19.27 -13.43
CA HIS A 128 4.85 -18.45 -14.45
C HIS A 128 5.33 -17.13 -13.88
N LYS A 129 6.47 -16.63 -14.38
CA LYS A 129 6.97 -15.29 -14.06
C LYS A 129 7.53 -14.66 -15.33
N LEU A 130 7.17 -13.40 -15.57
CA LEU A 130 7.69 -12.60 -16.68
C LEU A 130 8.26 -11.29 -16.14
N GLY A 131 9.45 -10.94 -16.64
CA GLY A 131 10.13 -9.71 -16.31
C GLY A 131 10.78 -9.71 -14.93
N GLU A 132 11.65 -8.72 -14.71
CA GLU A 132 12.29 -8.47 -13.43
C GLU A 132 11.85 -7.10 -12.92
N TYR A 133 11.40 -7.05 -11.66
CA TYR A 133 10.94 -5.83 -11.02
C TYR A 133 12.07 -5.14 -10.29
N GLU A 134 12.22 -3.87 -10.52
CA GLU A 134 13.10 -3.01 -9.73
C GLU A 134 12.23 -2.13 -8.81
N ALA A 135 12.39 -2.33 -7.50
CA ALA A 135 11.65 -1.55 -6.52
C ALA A 135 11.99 -0.07 -6.65
N LYS A 136 10.97 0.77 -6.69
CA LYS A 136 11.11 2.22 -6.66
C LYS A 136 11.81 2.59 -5.36
N LYS A 137 12.85 3.42 -5.44
CA LYS A 137 13.54 4.00 -4.30
C LYS A 137 13.49 5.51 -4.46
N SER A 138 13.29 6.23 -3.37
CA SER A 138 13.53 7.67 -3.38
C SER A 138 15.02 7.85 -3.63
N ASP A 139 15.38 8.51 -4.73
CA ASP A 139 16.72 9.01 -4.89
C ASP A 139 16.96 10.01 -3.75
N GLU A 140 17.77 9.65 -2.78
CA GLU A 140 18.37 10.56 -1.80
C GLU A 140 19.43 11.47 -2.46
N THR A 141 19.29 11.76 -3.74
CA THR A 141 19.91 12.93 -4.32
C THR A 141 18.98 14.09 -4.03
N LEU A 142 19.20 14.73 -2.89
CA LEU A 142 18.88 16.14 -2.72
C LEU A 142 19.52 16.87 -3.90
N ASN A 143 18.77 16.99 -4.99
CA ASN A 143 19.16 17.85 -6.07
C ASN A 143 19.26 19.25 -5.47
N THR A 144 20.41 19.88 -5.66
CA THR A 144 20.72 21.26 -5.27
C THR A 144 19.73 22.31 -5.79
N GLU A 145 18.70 21.90 -6.52
CA GLU A 145 17.58 22.74 -6.95
C GLU A 145 16.51 22.91 -5.84
N ASP A 146 16.45 22.00 -4.86
CA ASP A 146 15.53 22.15 -3.72
C ASP A 146 16.07 23.04 -2.59
N GLU A 147 17.40 23.22 -2.51
CA GLU A 147 18.00 24.20 -1.58
C GLU A 147 17.61 25.64 -1.94
N ASN A 148 17.42 25.94 -3.23
CA ASN A 148 16.93 27.26 -3.64
C ASN A 148 15.45 27.49 -3.26
N LYS A 149 14.63 26.47 -3.23
CA LYS A 149 13.23 26.59 -2.78
C LYS A 149 13.11 26.72 -1.27
N LEU A 150 13.98 26.05 -0.52
CA LEU A 150 14.02 26.19 0.93
C LEU A 150 14.48 27.59 1.35
N SER A 151 15.46 28.21 0.65
CA SER A 151 15.89 29.57 0.91
C SER A 151 14.79 30.60 0.56
N GLU A 152 14.02 30.38 -0.50
CA GLU A 152 12.88 31.25 -0.84
C GLU A 152 11.75 31.16 0.21
N ILE A 153 11.54 29.99 0.83
CA ILE A 153 10.55 29.82 1.89
C ILE A 153 11.04 30.45 3.20
N GLU A 154 12.32 30.36 3.52
CA GLU A 154 12.90 31.03 4.69
C GLU A 154 12.86 32.57 4.57
N ASP A 155 13.06 33.10 3.37
CA ASP A 155 12.94 34.54 3.12
C ASP A 155 11.49 35.05 3.29
N ILE A 156 10.49 34.25 2.93
CA ILE A 156 9.06 34.57 3.14
C ILE A 156 8.67 34.51 4.63
N LEU A 157 9.27 33.57 5.38
CA LEU A 157 8.99 33.41 6.82
C LEU A 157 9.70 34.46 7.69
N ASN A 158 10.77 35.09 7.17
CA ASN A 158 11.57 36.12 7.89
C ASN A 158 11.24 37.55 7.49
N GLU A 159 10.17 37.84 6.74
CA GLU A 159 9.67 39.19 6.59
C GLU A 159 9.19 39.69 7.96
N PRO A 160 9.75 40.82 8.49
CA PRO A 160 9.27 41.36 9.73
C PRO A 160 7.83 41.84 9.52
N GLU A 161 6.91 41.29 10.30
CA GLU A 161 5.57 41.86 10.40
C GLU A 161 5.72 43.32 10.84
N GLU A 162 5.49 44.27 9.92
CA GLU A 162 5.29 45.63 10.30
C GLU A 162 3.97 45.67 11.08
N ASP A 163 4.09 45.68 12.40
CA ASP A 163 3.01 45.98 13.32
C ASP A 163 2.57 47.42 13.10
N ASP A 164 1.74 47.64 12.11
CA ASP A 164 0.93 48.86 12.03
C ASP A 164 -0.29 48.70 12.95
N PHE A 165 -0.02 48.68 14.25
CA PHE A 165 -1.05 48.82 15.27
C PHE A 165 -1.30 50.30 15.48
N GLY A 166 -1.84 50.95 14.42
CA GLY A 166 -2.27 52.34 14.46
C GLY A 166 -3.58 52.50 15.21
N GLY A 167 -3.48 53.09 16.38
CA GLY A 167 -4.47 53.99 16.92
C GLY A 167 -5.77 53.38 17.44
N PHE A 168 -5.75 52.95 18.70
CA PHE A 168 -6.95 52.94 19.51
C PHE A 168 -7.17 54.37 20.07
N GLU A 169 -8.02 55.17 19.43
CA GLU A 169 -8.51 56.42 19.99
C GLU A 169 -9.49 56.11 21.14
N GLU A 170 -9.12 56.56 22.31
CA GLU A 170 -9.99 56.65 23.47
C GLU A 170 -11.22 57.50 23.12
N LEU A 171 -12.40 56.86 23.15
CA LEU A 171 -13.65 57.62 23.23
C LEU A 171 -13.93 57.92 24.68
N ASP A 172 -13.73 59.19 25.03
CA ASP A 172 -14.10 59.76 26.28
C ASP A 172 -15.57 59.48 26.62
N GLN A 173 -15.76 58.96 27.80
CA GLN A 173 -17.03 59.01 28.51
C GLN A 173 -17.34 60.46 28.94
N ASP A 174 -18.38 60.99 28.43
CA ASP A 174 -19.22 61.89 29.12
C ASP A 174 -20.66 61.67 28.72
N LEU A 175 -21.49 61.29 29.70
CA LEU A 175 -22.74 62.01 30.04
C LEU A 175 -23.73 61.05 30.76
N TYR A 176 -23.91 61.48 32.05
CA TYR A 176 -25.13 61.35 32.88
C TYR A 176 -25.84 59.97 32.93
#